data_9f46083d2b8cdd5bba4e35f3eb7c47ad
#
_entry.id   9f46083d2b8cdd5bba4e35f3eb7c47ad
#
_cell.length_a   1.000
_cell.length_b   1.000
_cell.length_c   1.000
_cell.angle_alpha   90.00
_cell.angle_beta   90.00
_cell.angle_gamma   90.00
#
_symmetry.space_group_name_H-M   'P 1'
#
loop_
_entity.id
_entity.type
_entity.pdbx_description
1 polymer ?
#
loop_
_entity_poly.entity_id
_entity_poly.type
_entity_poly.pdbx_seq_one_letter_code
_entity_poly.pdbx_strand_id
1 'polypeptide(L)'
;EAYVKRYYPRVKQTLTMPLGAAEAVTGGEKRETEDILFMGTYDDPDSIYEMVSLSPEPLKTYMKELIDMRVENPVLPMEEGFLQLLKAHGEELPDNQFALFMNAMYPVDAFIRDYFRKAAVDELLRAKIPMRLVGEGWEKYDHAENPFVKREKPVVFGLSFEKIAHADVMLNVSPFFNHGAHDRIFAGMANHCVVLTDKNPYLDRILKDREHVLMYSLKDIHT
;
A
#
# COMPACT_ATOMS: atom_id res chain seq x y z
N GLU A 1 13.73 -12.35 3.43
CA GLU A 1 14.48 -13.42 4.13
C GLU A 1 15.79 -12.90 4.76
N ALA A 2 16.62 -12.15 4.02
CA ALA A 2 17.91 -11.65 4.52
C ALA A 2 17.76 -10.79 5.78
N TYR A 3 16.80 -9.88 5.80
CA TYR A 3 16.47 -9.05 6.96
C TYR A 3 16.16 -9.91 8.20
N VAL A 4 15.26 -10.89 8.07
CA VAL A 4 14.89 -11.75 9.21
C VAL A 4 16.09 -12.56 9.71
N LYS A 5 16.90 -13.10 8.81
CA LYS A 5 18.10 -13.87 9.20
C LYS A 5 19.13 -13.02 9.95
N ARG A 6 19.30 -11.75 9.55
CA ARG A 6 20.26 -10.84 10.17
C ARG A 6 19.77 -10.35 11.53
N TYR A 7 18.57 -9.81 11.60
CA TYR A 7 18.09 -9.09 12.78
C TYR A 7 17.31 -9.97 13.77
N TYR A 8 16.90 -11.17 13.36
CA TYR A 8 16.18 -12.12 14.20
C TYR A 8 16.86 -13.51 14.23
N PRO A 9 18.08 -13.64 14.79
CA PRO A 9 18.90 -14.85 14.68
C PRO A 9 18.29 -16.10 15.34
N ARG A 10 17.23 -15.97 16.13
CA ARG A 10 16.49 -17.09 16.69
C ARG A 10 15.57 -17.77 15.66
N VAL A 11 15.27 -17.10 14.55
CA VAL A 11 14.47 -17.67 13.46
C VAL A 11 15.38 -18.58 12.62
N LYS A 12 15.17 -19.90 12.73
CA LYS A 12 16.02 -20.90 12.08
C LYS A 12 15.79 -21.00 10.58
N GLN A 13 14.56 -20.81 10.13
CA GLN A 13 14.18 -20.94 8.72
C GLN A 13 13.22 -19.81 8.34
N THR A 14 13.37 -19.33 7.11
CA THR A 14 12.44 -18.40 6.47
C THR A 14 12.07 -18.95 5.11
N LEU A 15 10.79 -18.87 4.77
CA LEU A 15 10.25 -19.24 3.46
C LEU A 15 9.43 -18.06 2.93
N THR A 16 9.75 -17.61 1.73
CA THR A 16 8.90 -16.66 1.02
C THR A 16 7.75 -17.42 0.36
N MET A 17 6.54 -17.11 0.79
CA MET A 17 5.33 -17.65 0.20
C MET A 17 4.45 -16.49 -0.28
N PRO A 18 4.14 -16.40 -1.57
CA PRO A 18 3.20 -15.40 -2.08
C PRO A 18 1.83 -15.57 -1.43
N LEU A 19 1.12 -14.47 -1.22
CA LEU A 19 -0.26 -14.51 -0.78
C LEU A 19 -1.12 -15.12 -1.89
N GLY A 20 -2.01 -16.03 -1.51
CA GLY A 20 -2.95 -16.67 -2.43
C GLY A 20 -4.17 -15.80 -2.69
N ALA A 21 -4.97 -16.25 -3.66
CA ALA A 21 -6.28 -15.69 -3.96
C ALA A 21 -7.32 -16.81 -4.01
N ALA A 22 -8.59 -16.42 -3.89
CA ALA A 22 -9.72 -17.31 -4.08
C ALA A 22 -10.72 -16.67 -5.04
N GLU A 23 -11.46 -17.51 -5.76
CA GLU A 23 -12.63 -17.11 -6.51
C GLU A 23 -13.82 -16.88 -5.55
N ALA A 24 -14.74 -16.00 -5.94
CA ALA A 24 -16.00 -15.82 -5.24
C ALA A 24 -16.82 -17.12 -5.25
N VAL A 25 -17.48 -17.41 -4.13
CA VAL A 25 -18.28 -18.64 -3.99
C VAL A 25 -19.56 -18.56 -4.81
N THR A 26 -20.16 -17.39 -4.87
CA THR A 26 -21.35 -17.15 -5.67
C THR A 26 -20.90 -16.65 -7.04
N GLY A 27 -20.92 -17.52 -8.03
CA GLY A 27 -20.74 -17.15 -9.44
C GLY A 27 -21.88 -16.24 -9.92
N GLY A 28 -21.96 -15.04 -9.35
CA GLY A 28 -22.96 -14.05 -9.72
C GLY A 28 -22.73 -13.50 -11.13
N GLU A 29 -23.82 -13.15 -11.81
CA GLU A 29 -23.72 -12.34 -13.03
C GLU A 29 -22.91 -11.09 -12.69
N LYS A 30 -21.84 -10.88 -13.44
CA LYS A 30 -21.02 -9.69 -13.33
C LYS A 30 -21.89 -8.47 -13.56
N ARG A 31 -22.02 -7.61 -12.55
CA ARG A 31 -22.69 -6.33 -12.73
C ARG A 31 -21.67 -5.36 -13.28
N GLU A 32 -21.91 -4.81 -14.44
CA GLU A 32 -21.14 -3.67 -14.93
C GLU A 32 -21.25 -2.54 -13.91
N THR A 33 -20.12 -2.10 -13.40
CA THR A 33 -20.04 -0.95 -12.50
C THR A 33 -19.18 0.10 -13.15
N GLU A 34 -19.70 1.33 -13.21
CA GLU A 34 -18.95 2.47 -13.76
C GLU A 34 -17.91 3.02 -12.77
N ASP A 35 -17.80 2.42 -11.58
CA ASP A 35 -16.90 2.87 -10.51
C ASP A 35 -15.67 1.96 -10.37
N ILE A 36 -14.54 2.55 -9.96
CA ILE A 36 -13.35 1.80 -9.57
C ILE A 36 -13.48 1.41 -8.10
N LEU A 37 -13.38 0.11 -7.81
CA LEU A 37 -13.38 -0.42 -6.47
C LEU A 37 -12.02 -0.23 -5.80
N PHE A 38 -11.97 0.40 -4.64
CA PHE A 38 -10.84 0.32 -3.72
C PHE A 38 -11.27 -0.30 -2.40
N MET A 39 -10.52 -1.30 -1.93
CA MET A 39 -10.78 -1.98 -0.66
C MET A 39 -9.59 -1.81 0.28
N GLY A 40 -9.78 -1.11 1.39
CA GLY A 40 -8.73 -0.87 2.38
C GLY A 40 -9.11 0.21 3.37
N THR A 41 -8.46 0.19 4.52
CA THR A 41 -8.59 1.23 5.54
C THR A 41 -7.93 2.52 5.06
N TYR A 42 -8.43 3.65 5.50
CA TYR A 42 -7.83 4.97 5.32
C TYR A 42 -7.55 5.59 6.68
N ASP A 43 -6.32 6.02 6.88
CA ASP A 43 -5.95 6.94 7.94
C ASP A 43 -5.42 8.23 7.32
N ASP A 44 -5.79 9.37 7.89
CA ASP A 44 -5.37 10.65 7.36
C ASP A 44 -3.84 10.83 7.50
N PRO A 45 -3.10 10.98 6.38
CA PRO A 45 -1.65 11.12 6.40
C PRO A 45 -1.16 12.31 7.23
N ASP A 46 -1.90 13.42 7.26
CA ASP A 46 -1.52 14.61 8.02
C ASP A 46 -1.57 14.33 9.53
N SER A 47 -2.59 13.62 9.98
CA SER A 47 -2.70 13.17 11.38
C SER A 47 -1.58 12.19 11.77
N ILE A 48 -1.16 11.31 10.86
CA ILE A 48 -0.01 10.41 11.08
C ILE A 48 1.28 11.23 11.17
N TYR A 49 1.47 12.22 10.30
CA TYR A 49 2.65 13.09 10.32
C TYR A 49 2.74 13.93 11.59
N GLU A 50 1.60 14.39 12.12
CA GLU A 50 1.54 15.04 13.43
C GLU A 50 2.03 14.11 14.54
N MET A 51 1.59 12.85 14.56
CA MET A 51 2.09 11.86 15.54
C MET A 51 3.60 11.65 15.41
N VAL A 52 4.14 11.56 14.18
CA VAL A 52 5.59 11.51 13.93
C VAL A 52 6.28 12.73 14.54
N SER A 53 5.69 13.92 14.40
CA SER A 53 6.25 15.18 14.92
C SER A 53 6.29 15.24 16.45
N LEU A 54 5.50 14.43 17.15
CA LEU A 54 5.51 14.30 18.61
C LEU A 54 6.51 13.26 19.12
N SER A 55 7.14 12.49 18.24
CA SER A 55 8.14 11.49 18.62
C SER A 55 9.40 12.15 19.24
N PRO A 56 10.10 11.47 20.16
CA PRO A 56 11.33 11.98 20.73
C PRO A 56 12.49 11.99 19.71
N GLU A 57 13.45 12.90 19.90
CA GLU A 57 14.71 12.85 19.14
C GLU A 57 15.60 11.68 19.61
N PRO A 58 16.45 11.08 18.74
CA PRO A 58 16.60 11.41 17.30
C PRO A 58 15.57 10.72 16.39
N LEU A 59 14.67 9.91 16.94
CA LEU A 59 13.71 9.10 16.17
C LEU A 59 12.84 9.96 15.25
N LYS A 60 12.38 11.12 15.75
CA LYS A 60 11.56 12.06 14.96
C LYS A 60 12.29 12.54 13.70
N THR A 61 13.55 12.91 13.82
CA THR A 61 14.36 13.36 12.69
C THR A 61 14.48 12.25 11.65
N TYR A 62 14.85 11.04 12.05
CA TYR A 62 14.94 9.91 11.13
C TYR A 62 13.61 9.54 10.48
N MET A 63 12.50 9.59 11.22
CA MET A 63 11.17 9.33 10.66
C MET A 63 10.81 10.33 9.55
N LYS A 64 11.05 11.63 9.79
CA LYS A 64 10.74 12.68 8.80
C LYS A 64 11.60 12.54 7.53
N GLU A 65 12.91 12.40 7.70
CA GLU A 65 13.82 12.22 6.58
C GLU A 65 13.49 10.94 5.78
N LEU A 66 13.11 9.86 6.46
CA LEU A 66 12.73 8.61 5.81
C LEU A 66 11.39 8.72 5.07
N ILE A 67 10.44 9.50 5.59
CA ILE A 67 9.19 9.84 4.90
C ILE A 67 9.53 10.56 3.59
N ASP A 68 10.34 11.62 3.65
CA ASP A 68 10.71 12.41 2.47
C ASP A 68 11.39 11.53 1.40
N MET A 69 12.35 10.70 1.81
CA MET A 69 13.03 9.77 0.91
C MET A 69 12.06 8.78 0.24
N ARG A 70 11.08 8.27 0.97
CA ARG A 70 10.14 7.27 0.45
C ARG A 70 9.01 7.89 -0.37
N VAL A 71 8.64 9.14 -0.11
CA VAL A 71 7.73 9.89 -1.00
C VAL A 71 8.39 10.14 -2.35
N GLU A 72 9.68 10.51 -2.37
CA GLU A 72 10.43 10.69 -3.61
C GLU A 72 10.71 9.36 -4.33
N ASN A 73 10.94 8.29 -3.59
CA ASN A 73 11.24 6.97 -4.12
C ASN A 73 10.38 5.88 -3.45
N PRO A 74 9.13 5.66 -3.93
CA PRO A 74 8.20 4.70 -3.33
C PRO A 74 8.69 3.25 -3.31
N VAL A 75 9.65 2.89 -4.18
CA VAL A 75 10.23 1.55 -4.24
C VAL A 75 11.44 1.37 -3.32
N LEU A 76 11.85 2.39 -2.57
CA LEU A 76 12.93 2.27 -1.59
C LEU A 76 12.45 1.46 -0.37
N PRO A 77 13.05 0.29 -0.07
CA PRO A 77 12.76 -0.46 1.15
C PRO A 77 13.07 0.37 2.40
N MET A 78 12.23 0.25 3.43
CA MET A 78 12.37 1.06 4.63
C MET A 78 13.72 0.83 5.35
N GLU A 79 14.17 -0.42 5.43
CA GLU A 79 15.46 -0.77 6.02
C GLU A 79 16.66 -0.20 5.23
N GLU A 80 16.58 -0.19 3.91
CA GLU A 80 17.64 0.39 3.07
C GLU A 80 17.68 1.92 3.20
N GLY A 81 16.51 2.56 3.20
CA GLY A 81 16.41 4.00 3.44
C GLY A 81 16.97 4.39 4.79
N PHE A 82 16.63 3.66 5.86
CA PHE A 82 17.18 3.94 7.19
C PHE A 82 18.70 3.71 7.29
N LEU A 83 19.23 2.68 6.65
CA LEU A 83 20.68 2.48 6.57
C LEU A 83 21.39 3.61 5.83
N GLN A 84 20.77 4.15 4.75
CA GLN A 84 21.31 5.31 4.05
C GLN A 84 21.33 6.56 4.93
N LEU A 85 20.28 6.79 5.73
CA LEU A 85 20.21 7.91 6.67
C LEU A 85 21.29 7.81 7.76
N LEU A 86 21.40 6.64 8.41
CA LEU A 86 22.45 6.43 9.43
C LEU A 86 23.83 6.74 8.85
N LYS A 87 24.12 6.25 7.65
CA LYS A 87 25.38 6.55 6.97
C LYS A 87 25.57 8.04 6.67
N ALA A 88 24.51 8.74 6.26
CA ALA A 88 24.55 10.18 5.98
C ALA A 88 24.82 11.00 7.26
N HIS A 89 24.28 10.55 8.40
CA HIS A 89 24.53 11.14 9.71
C HIS A 89 25.86 10.70 10.35
N GLY A 90 26.64 9.81 9.70
CA GLY A 90 27.89 9.28 10.26
C GLY A 90 27.68 8.32 11.42
N GLU A 91 26.51 7.72 11.51
CA GLU A 91 26.11 6.82 12.57
C GLU A 91 26.12 5.36 12.13
N GLU A 92 26.40 4.46 13.05
CA GLU A 92 26.31 3.01 12.88
C GLU A 92 25.62 2.43 14.11
N LEU A 93 24.60 1.61 13.90
CA LEU A 93 23.86 0.94 14.98
C LEU A 93 24.16 -0.55 14.99
N PRO A 94 24.37 -1.14 16.18
CA PRO A 94 24.35 -2.59 16.34
C PRO A 94 23.02 -3.18 15.87
N ASP A 95 23.03 -4.40 15.33
CA ASP A 95 21.86 -5.04 14.71
C ASP A 95 20.62 -5.08 15.63
N ASN A 96 20.81 -5.27 16.95
CA ASN A 96 19.72 -5.26 17.92
C ASN A 96 19.10 -3.86 18.11
N GLN A 97 19.89 -2.80 18.07
CA GLN A 97 19.40 -1.43 18.13
C GLN A 97 18.73 -1.04 16.81
N PHE A 98 19.33 -1.41 15.69
CA PHE A 98 18.71 -1.21 14.37
C PHE A 98 17.31 -1.83 14.31
N ALA A 99 17.15 -3.07 14.76
CA ALA A 99 15.84 -3.74 14.80
C ALA A 99 14.83 -3.02 15.70
N LEU A 100 15.27 -2.47 16.84
CA LEU A 100 14.41 -1.67 17.73
C LEU A 100 13.95 -0.37 17.05
N PHE A 101 14.85 0.35 16.39
CA PHE A 101 14.49 1.54 15.60
C PHE A 101 13.51 1.20 14.48
N MET A 102 13.77 0.13 13.72
CA MET A 102 12.86 -0.31 12.66
C MET A 102 11.46 -0.62 13.18
N ASN A 103 11.33 -1.24 14.35
CA ASN A 103 10.02 -1.49 14.96
C ASN A 103 9.32 -0.18 15.38
N ALA A 104 10.09 0.82 15.83
CA ALA A 104 9.55 2.13 16.20
C ALA A 104 9.13 2.97 14.98
N MET A 105 9.62 2.64 13.78
CA MET A 105 9.31 3.37 12.53
C MET A 105 8.00 2.95 11.85
N TYR A 106 7.15 2.16 12.51
CA TYR A 106 5.82 1.82 11.98
C TYR A 106 5.00 3.04 11.51
N PRO A 107 5.04 4.22 12.18
CA PRO A 107 4.34 5.41 11.68
C PRO A 107 4.80 5.88 10.30
N VAL A 108 6.07 5.67 9.93
CA VAL A 108 6.57 5.97 8.58
C VAL A 108 5.89 5.08 7.55
N ASP A 109 5.78 3.78 7.84
CA ASP A 109 5.10 2.84 6.95
C ASP A 109 3.60 3.16 6.80
N ALA A 110 2.94 3.49 7.91
CA ALA A 110 1.55 3.92 7.92
C ALA A 110 1.35 5.19 7.07
N PHE A 111 2.20 6.22 7.28
CA PHE A 111 2.15 7.45 6.51
C PHE A 111 2.29 7.19 5.01
N ILE A 112 3.34 6.49 4.58
CA ILE A 112 3.61 6.21 3.15
C ILE A 112 2.45 5.46 2.51
N ARG A 113 1.90 4.47 3.20
CA ARG A 113 0.75 3.71 2.71
C ARG A 113 -0.46 4.60 2.44
N ASP A 114 -0.82 5.42 3.41
CA ASP A 114 -2.04 6.21 3.32
C ASP A 114 -1.85 7.49 2.50
N TYR A 115 -0.65 8.06 2.45
CA TYR A 115 -0.27 9.11 1.53
C TYR A 115 -0.49 8.69 0.06
N PHE A 116 0.03 7.54 -0.35
CA PHE A 116 -0.15 7.09 -1.73
C PHE A 116 -1.57 6.56 -2.02
N ARG A 117 -2.29 6.05 -1.02
CA ARG A 117 -3.72 5.75 -1.17
C ARG A 117 -4.53 7.01 -1.46
N LYS A 118 -4.32 8.05 -0.63
CA LYS A 118 -4.93 9.36 -0.83
C LYS A 118 -4.59 9.91 -2.21
N ALA A 119 -3.33 9.93 -2.57
CA ALA A 119 -2.85 10.44 -3.85
C ALA A 119 -3.49 9.73 -5.05
N ALA A 120 -3.59 8.40 -5.01
CA ALA A 120 -4.22 7.63 -6.09
C ALA A 120 -5.71 7.92 -6.22
N VAL A 121 -6.42 8.00 -5.11
CA VAL A 121 -7.86 8.33 -5.10
C VAL A 121 -8.09 9.77 -5.56
N ASP A 122 -7.30 10.73 -5.07
CA ASP A 122 -7.38 12.14 -5.48
C ASP A 122 -7.21 12.31 -6.98
N GLU A 123 -6.28 11.58 -7.60
CA GLU A 123 -6.02 11.67 -9.04
C GLU A 123 -7.22 11.14 -9.85
N LEU A 124 -7.77 10.00 -9.46
CA LEU A 124 -8.94 9.44 -10.13
C LEU A 124 -10.16 10.36 -9.98
N LEU A 125 -10.37 10.96 -8.82
CA LEU A 125 -11.45 11.93 -8.59
C LEU A 125 -11.24 13.23 -9.37
N ARG A 126 -10.00 13.69 -9.53
CA ARG A 126 -9.67 14.86 -10.37
C ARG A 126 -10.02 14.61 -11.83
N ALA A 127 -9.84 13.37 -12.30
CA ALA A 127 -10.28 12.91 -13.60
C ALA A 127 -11.79 12.64 -13.70
N LYS A 128 -12.57 12.88 -12.62
CA LYS A 128 -14.01 12.61 -12.50
C LYS A 128 -14.37 11.13 -12.70
N ILE A 129 -13.47 10.24 -12.30
CA ILE A 129 -13.70 8.80 -12.33
C ILE A 129 -14.40 8.40 -11.03
N PRO A 130 -15.59 7.76 -11.08
CA PRO A 130 -16.30 7.34 -9.89
C PRO A 130 -15.49 6.29 -9.10
N MET A 131 -15.48 6.44 -7.77
CA MET A 131 -14.76 5.56 -6.85
C MET A 131 -15.72 4.95 -5.84
N ARG A 132 -15.57 3.65 -5.61
CA ARG A 132 -16.21 2.92 -4.52
C ARG A 132 -15.17 2.53 -3.48
N LEU A 133 -15.20 3.21 -2.35
CA LEU A 133 -14.24 3.08 -1.27
C LEU A 133 -14.82 2.20 -0.17
N VAL A 134 -14.28 1.00 0.01
CA VAL A 134 -14.74 -0.01 0.98
C VAL A 134 -13.71 -0.17 2.08
N GLY A 135 -14.06 0.21 3.30
CA GLY A 135 -13.17 0.13 4.45
C GLY A 135 -13.51 1.13 5.55
N GLU A 136 -12.73 1.08 6.63
CA GLU A 136 -12.81 2.04 7.72
C GLU A 136 -12.04 3.32 7.40
N GLY A 137 -12.42 4.44 8.02
CA GLY A 137 -11.69 5.69 8.00
C GLY A 137 -12.01 6.61 6.82
N TRP A 138 -12.65 6.13 5.76
CA TRP A 138 -12.97 6.94 4.58
C TRP A 138 -13.98 8.07 4.85
N GLU A 139 -14.63 8.08 6.00
CA GLU A 139 -15.43 9.21 6.46
C GLU A 139 -14.58 10.44 6.84
N LYS A 140 -13.30 10.25 7.11
CA LYS A 140 -12.32 11.30 7.42
C LYS A 140 -11.60 11.86 6.19
N TYR A 141 -11.82 11.23 5.03
CA TYR A 141 -11.19 11.66 3.80
C TYR A 141 -11.72 13.02 3.35
N ASP A 142 -10.83 13.95 2.96
CA ASP A 142 -11.19 15.35 2.64
C ASP A 142 -12.29 15.50 1.60
N HIS A 143 -12.36 14.56 0.67
CA HIS A 143 -13.34 14.55 -0.41
C HIS A 143 -14.43 13.48 -0.21
N ALA A 144 -14.71 13.09 1.03
CA ALA A 144 -15.70 12.06 1.34
C ALA A 144 -17.12 12.37 0.80
N GLU A 145 -17.48 13.64 0.68
CA GLU A 145 -18.76 14.11 0.13
C GLU A 145 -18.72 14.44 -1.37
N ASN A 146 -17.61 14.11 -2.06
CA ASN A 146 -17.51 14.28 -3.50
C ASN A 146 -18.54 13.39 -4.22
N PRO A 147 -19.32 13.90 -5.22
CA PRO A 147 -20.34 13.12 -5.91
C PRO A 147 -19.82 11.89 -6.66
N PHE A 148 -18.52 11.83 -6.92
CA PHE A 148 -17.86 10.66 -7.52
C PHE A 148 -17.37 9.65 -6.47
N VAL A 149 -17.62 9.86 -5.17
CA VAL A 149 -17.23 8.95 -4.08
C VAL A 149 -18.44 8.24 -3.51
N LYS A 150 -18.44 6.91 -3.58
CA LYS A 150 -19.35 6.05 -2.84
C LYS A 150 -18.59 5.32 -1.75
N ARG A 151 -18.94 5.57 -0.49
CA ARG A 151 -18.33 4.92 0.67
C ARG A 151 -19.15 3.71 1.11
N GLU A 152 -18.48 2.62 1.41
CA GLU A 152 -19.10 1.42 1.95
C GLU A 152 -18.36 0.96 3.21
N LYS A 153 -19.10 0.34 4.13
CA LYS A 153 -18.51 -0.24 5.34
C LYS A 153 -17.54 -1.38 5.01
N PRO A 154 -16.55 -1.63 5.87
CA PRO A 154 -15.67 -2.76 5.72
C PRO A 154 -16.46 -4.07 5.67
N VAL A 155 -15.96 -5.03 4.93
CA VAL A 155 -16.52 -6.37 4.84
C VAL A 155 -15.53 -7.39 5.38
N VAL A 156 -16.04 -8.51 5.88
CA VAL A 156 -15.18 -9.63 6.28
C VAL A 156 -14.45 -10.20 5.07
N PHE A 157 -13.25 -10.73 5.28
CA PHE A 157 -12.34 -11.15 4.22
C PHE A 157 -12.99 -12.05 3.16
N GLY A 158 -13.79 -13.05 3.58
CA GLY A 158 -14.47 -13.95 2.65
C GLY A 158 -15.46 -13.25 1.70
N LEU A 159 -16.12 -12.18 2.16
CA LEU A 159 -17.06 -11.41 1.34
C LEU A 159 -16.35 -10.39 0.43
N SER A 160 -15.06 -10.17 0.62
CA SER A 160 -14.30 -9.29 -0.26
C SER A 160 -14.21 -9.82 -1.69
N PHE A 161 -14.11 -11.13 -1.85
CA PHE A 161 -14.07 -11.77 -3.18
C PHE A 161 -15.38 -11.56 -3.96
N GLU A 162 -16.54 -11.60 -3.28
CA GLU A 162 -17.83 -11.29 -3.90
C GLU A 162 -17.88 -9.85 -4.40
N LYS A 163 -17.37 -8.88 -3.62
CA LYS A 163 -17.31 -7.50 -4.06
C LYS A 163 -16.37 -7.31 -5.25
N ILE A 164 -15.25 -8.00 -5.26
CA ILE A 164 -14.28 -7.97 -6.36
C ILE A 164 -14.91 -8.57 -7.63
N ALA A 165 -15.60 -9.70 -7.51
CA ALA A 165 -16.26 -10.36 -8.65
C ALA A 165 -17.35 -9.50 -9.31
N HIS A 166 -17.90 -8.52 -8.58
CA HIS A 166 -18.90 -7.58 -9.08
C HIS A 166 -18.32 -6.23 -9.53
N ALA A 167 -17.00 -6.08 -9.51
CA ALA A 167 -16.33 -4.87 -9.98
C ALA A 167 -15.65 -5.10 -11.33
N ASP A 168 -15.74 -4.13 -12.25
CA ASP A 168 -15.00 -4.19 -13.51
C ASP A 168 -13.54 -3.84 -13.33
N VAL A 169 -13.24 -2.84 -12.50
CA VAL A 169 -11.90 -2.36 -12.21
C VAL A 169 -11.69 -2.25 -10.71
N MET A 170 -10.53 -2.68 -10.23
CA MET A 170 -10.11 -2.54 -8.85
C MET A 170 -8.76 -1.83 -8.76
N LEU A 171 -8.68 -0.81 -7.91
CA LEU A 171 -7.43 -0.13 -7.59
C LEU A 171 -6.68 -0.90 -6.50
N ASN A 172 -5.40 -1.13 -6.73
CA ASN A 172 -4.44 -1.57 -5.72
C ASN A 172 -3.36 -0.51 -5.54
N VAL A 173 -3.04 -0.18 -4.30
CA VAL A 173 -1.96 0.74 -3.91
C VAL A 173 -1.11 0.04 -2.86
N SER A 174 0.13 -0.29 -3.21
CA SER A 174 1.02 -1.11 -2.38
C SER A 174 2.47 -0.63 -2.43
N PRO A 175 2.78 0.64 -2.09
CA PRO A 175 4.11 1.21 -2.25
C PRO A 175 5.22 0.48 -1.48
N PHE A 176 4.86 -0.31 -0.49
CA PHE A 176 5.81 -1.01 0.40
C PHE A 176 6.06 -2.49 0.03
N PHE A 177 5.39 -3.03 -1.00
CA PHE A 177 5.55 -4.43 -1.43
C PHE A 177 6.62 -4.60 -2.53
N ASN A 178 7.79 -4.00 -2.38
CA ASN A 178 8.82 -3.97 -3.42
C ASN A 178 9.38 -5.34 -3.80
N HIS A 179 9.28 -6.34 -2.92
CA HIS A 179 9.76 -7.70 -3.12
C HIS A 179 8.64 -8.74 -3.06
N GLY A 180 7.41 -8.31 -3.27
CA GLY A 180 6.22 -9.15 -3.26
C GLY A 180 5.04 -8.45 -3.93
N ALA A 181 3.87 -9.04 -3.80
CA ALA A 181 2.60 -8.49 -4.27
C ALA A 181 1.53 -8.61 -3.20
N HIS A 182 0.60 -7.68 -3.17
CA HIS A 182 -0.57 -7.77 -2.32
C HIS A 182 -1.54 -8.82 -2.89
N ASP A 183 -2.21 -9.58 -2.04
CA ASP A 183 -3.21 -10.60 -2.39
C ASP A 183 -4.34 -10.04 -3.28
N ARG A 184 -4.70 -8.78 -3.09
CA ARG A 184 -5.70 -8.05 -3.87
C ARG A 184 -5.48 -8.15 -5.38
N ILE A 185 -4.21 -8.12 -5.84
CA ILE A 185 -3.86 -8.23 -7.27
C ILE A 185 -4.33 -9.59 -7.80
N PHE A 186 -3.95 -10.66 -7.12
CA PHE A 186 -4.30 -12.01 -7.54
C PHE A 186 -5.80 -12.29 -7.33
N ALA A 187 -6.41 -11.72 -6.27
CA ALA A 187 -7.85 -11.81 -6.05
C ALA A 187 -8.65 -11.14 -7.17
N GLY A 188 -8.21 -9.96 -7.63
CA GLY A 188 -8.82 -9.28 -8.78
C GLY A 188 -8.74 -10.13 -10.04
N MET A 189 -7.55 -10.63 -10.36
CA MET A 189 -7.32 -11.48 -11.54
C MET A 189 -8.15 -12.77 -11.48
N ALA A 190 -8.20 -13.46 -10.34
CA ALA A 190 -8.98 -14.69 -10.15
C ALA A 190 -10.49 -14.47 -10.27
N ASN A 191 -10.97 -13.25 -9.98
CA ASN A 191 -12.38 -12.88 -10.05
C ASN A 191 -12.73 -12.05 -11.31
N HIS A 192 -11.91 -12.13 -12.34
CA HIS A 192 -12.12 -11.46 -13.63
C HIS A 192 -12.30 -9.93 -13.55
N CYS A 193 -11.72 -9.31 -12.50
CA CYS A 193 -11.69 -7.88 -12.31
C CYS A 193 -10.38 -7.33 -12.90
N VAL A 194 -10.43 -6.25 -13.68
CA VAL A 194 -9.23 -5.56 -14.14
C VAL A 194 -8.54 -4.92 -12.95
N VAL A 195 -7.26 -5.22 -12.77
CA VAL A 195 -6.48 -4.66 -11.66
C VAL A 195 -5.65 -3.48 -12.13
N LEU A 196 -5.93 -2.30 -11.59
CA LEU A 196 -5.10 -1.10 -11.71
C LEU A 196 -4.16 -1.06 -10.51
N THR A 197 -2.85 -1.20 -10.72
CA THR A 197 -1.86 -1.33 -9.63
C THR A 197 -0.64 -0.47 -9.84
N ASP A 198 -0.02 -0.03 -8.75
CA ASP A 198 1.30 0.60 -8.77
C ASP A 198 2.38 -0.36 -9.29
N LYS A 199 3.33 0.20 -10.05
CA LYS A 199 4.51 -0.54 -10.51
C LYS A 199 5.44 -0.87 -9.34
N ASN A 200 5.95 -2.09 -9.34
CA ASN A 200 7.06 -2.45 -8.49
C ASN A 200 7.96 -3.52 -9.14
N PRO A 201 9.22 -3.66 -8.71
CA PRO A 201 10.17 -4.59 -9.34
C PRO A 201 9.78 -6.07 -9.26
N TYR A 202 8.93 -6.45 -8.32
CA TYR A 202 8.44 -7.83 -8.24
C TYR A 202 7.37 -8.10 -9.30
N LEU A 203 6.38 -7.18 -9.43
CA LEU A 203 5.31 -7.31 -10.41
C LEU A 203 5.84 -7.27 -11.85
N ASP A 204 6.79 -6.40 -12.15
CA ASP A 204 7.41 -6.29 -13.48
C ASP A 204 8.06 -7.60 -13.97
N ARG A 205 8.43 -8.52 -13.05
CA ARG A 205 8.99 -9.82 -13.38
C ARG A 205 7.97 -10.90 -13.68
N ILE A 206 6.77 -10.79 -13.13
CA ILE A 206 5.75 -11.85 -13.17
C ILE A 206 4.49 -11.48 -13.94
N LEU A 207 4.22 -10.19 -14.10
CA LEU A 207 3.05 -9.67 -14.81
C LEU A 207 3.50 -8.72 -15.92
N LYS A 208 2.66 -8.63 -16.95
CA LYS A 208 2.85 -7.67 -18.05
C LYS A 208 1.78 -6.59 -17.98
N ASP A 209 2.23 -5.35 -18.06
CA ASP A 209 1.35 -4.20 -18.16
C ASP A 209 0.47 -4.30 -19.41
N ARG A 210 -0.80 -3.94 -19.30
CA ARG A 210 -1.83 -3.96 -20.35
C ARG A 210 -2.18 -5.33 -20.94
N GLU A 211 -1.57 -6.41 -20.42
CA GLU A 211 -1.93 -7.79 -20.76
C GLU A 211 -2.58 -8.50 -19.57
N HIS A 212 -1.95 -8.41 -18.40
CA HIS A 212 -2.40 -9.08 -17.18
C HIS A 212 -3.05 -8.11 -16.20
N VAL A 213 -2.52 -6.90 -16.10
CA VAL A 213 -2.95 -5.81 -15.21
C VAL A 213 -2.69 -4.47 -15.89
N LEU A 214 -3.23 -3.39 -15.34
CA LEU A 214 -2.87 -2.02 -15.70
C LEU A 214 -1.93 -1.47 -14.64
N MET A 215 -0.71 -1.06 -15.05
CA MET A 215 0.29 -0.55 -14.13
C MET A 215 0.46 0.96 -14.25
N TYR A 216 0.47 1.66 -13.11
CA TYR A 216 0.78 3.08 -13.02
C TYR A 216 2.02 3.34 -12.15
N SER A 217 2.62 4.51 -12.29
CA SER A 217 3.70 4.96 -11.41
C SER A 217 3.12 5.79 -10.26
N LEU A 218 3.43 5.41 -9.02
CA LEU A 218 3.05 6.20 -7.84
C LEU A 218 3.66 7.61 -7.87
N LYS A 219 4.81 7.77 -8.51
CA LYS A 219 5.48 9.07 -8.64
C LYS A 219 4.74 10.01 -9.59
N ASP A 220 4.13 9.46 -10.63
CA ASP A 220 3.48 10.21 -11.71
C ASP A 220 1.94 10.13 -11.64
N ILE A 221 1.40 9.63 -10.54
CA ILE A 221 -0.05 9.44 -10.39
C ILE A 221 -0.82 10.77 -10.38
N HIS A 222 -0.11 11.88 -10.17
CA HIS A 222 -0.68 13.23 -10.18
C HIS A 222 -0.56 13.96 -11.52
N THR A 223 0.08 13.34 -12.51
CA THR A 223 0.24 13.91 -13.85
C THR A 223 -0.72 13.31 -14.84
#